data_e06bfed47ebc578b21e191537404dbd2
#
_entry.id   e06bfed47ebc578b21e191537404dbd2
#
_cell.length_a   1.000
_cell.length_b   1.000
_cell.length_c   1.000
_cell.angle_alpha   90.00
_cell.angle_beta   90.00
_cell.angle_gamma   90.00
#
_symmetry.space_group_name_H-M   'P 1'
#
loop_
_entity.id
_entity.type
_entity.pdbx_description
1 polymer ?
#
loop_
_entity_poly.entity_id
_entity_poly.type
_entity_poly.pdbx_seq_one_letter_code
_entity_poly.pdbx_strand_id
1 'polypeptide(L)'
;MCHASSGGKYLGKEQIELRELPIPEVGDEDVLVENIYSSICGTDVSVYFHGPGTGHKVTVGGEFGHETVSRIVKVGKNVTDFTVGERVYPYPRFATGDTKRAGTIGGFSEYILIPNAKRNHSLYSVDERISDRLASLIEPFTVGCRAARRGMIPDGKNKYISGQNAVIFGSGTIGIAAAVAFQYFGMKKVMVCD
;
A
#
# COMPACT_ATOMS: atom_id res chain seq x y z
N MET A 1 -31.44 -0.21 -0.81
CA MET A 1 -30.82 -0.84 -1.99
C MET A 1 -29.41 -1.26 -1.55
N CYS A 2 -29.11 -2.55 -1.52
CA CYS A 2 -27.74 -3.00 -1.28
C CYS A 2 -26.95 -2.65 -2.54
N HIS A 3 -26.06 -1.68 -2.44
CA HIS A 3 -25.12 -1.41 -3.51
C HIS A 3 -24.08 -2.54 -3.49
N ALA A 4 -23.93 -3.25 -4.59
CA ALA A 4 -22.86 -4.20 -4.80
C ALA A 4 -21.61 -3.45 -5.24
N SER A 5 -20.45 -3.93 -4.83
CA SER A 5 -19.14 -3.45 -5.29
C SER A 5 -18.39 -4.59 -5.97
N SER A 6 -17.48 -4.29 -6.86
CA SER A 6 -16.61 -5.30 -7.46
C SER A 6 -15.37 -5.50 -6.61
N GLY A 7 -14.95 -6.76 -6.43
CA GLY A 7 -13.74 -7.10 -5.71
C GLY A 7 -13.02 -8.30 -6.32
N GLY A 8 -11.68 -8.20 -6.41
CA GLY A 8 -10.79 -9.28 -6.82
C GLY A 8 -10.60 -10.29 -5.70
N LYS A 9 -11.03 -11.53 -5.89
CA LYS A 9 -10.85 -12.62 -4.95
C LYS A 9 -9.77 -13.60 -5.40
N TYR A 10 -8.89 -13.94 -4.48
CA TYR A 10 -7.90 -14.98 -4.67
C TYR A 10 -8.49 -16.34 -4.28
N LEU A 11 -8.65 -17.22 -5.24
CA LEU A 11 -9.28 -18.55 -5.03
C LEU A 11 -8.25 -19.67 -4.86
N GLY A 12 -7.01 -19.42 -5.19
CA GLY A 12 -5.91 -20.39 -5.15
C GLY A 12 -4.87 -20.08 -6.22
N LYS A 13 -3.88 -20.95 -6.31
CA LYS A 13 -2.80 -20.83 -7.30
C LYS A 13 -3.38 -20.68 -8.71
N GLU A 14 -2.96 -19.61 -9.41
CA GLU A 14 -3.39 -19.24 -10.76
C GLU A 14 -4.91 -18.99 -10.91
N GLN A 15 -5.60 -18.69 -9.77
CA GLN A 15 -7.04 -18.47 -9.76
C GLN A 15 -7.38 -17.17 -9.04
N ILE A 16 -7.77 -16.16 -9.80
CA ILE A 16 -8.33 -14.90 -9.34
C ILE A 16 -9.64 -14.68 -10.09
N GLU A 17 -10.66 -14.19 -9.37
CA GLU A 17 -11.98 -13.93 -9.93
C GLU A 17 -12.49 -12.58 -9.45
N LEU A 18 -13.09 -11.82 -10.35
CA LEU A 18 -13.88 -10.64 -9.99
C LEU A 18 -15.27 -11.08 -9.55
N ARG A 19 -15.68 -10.62 -8.38
CA ARG A 19 -17.01 -10.90 -7.81
C ARG A 19 -17.69 -9.64 -7.33
N GLU A 20 -19.01 -9.63 -7.42
CA GLU A 20 -19.81 -8.66 -6.70
C GLU A 20 -19.83 -9.01 -5.21
N LEU A 21 -19.56 -8.00 -4.39
CA LEU A 21 -19.46 -8.11 -2.94
C LEU A 21 -20.34 -7.05 -2.29
N PRO A 22 -20.91 -7.30 -1.10
CA PRO A 22 -21.59 -6.26 -0.37
C PRO A 22 -20.57 -5.19 0.05
N ILE A 23 -20.97 -3.91 -0.06
CA ILE A 23 -20.18 -2.81 0.50
C ILE A 23 -20.12 -3.01 2.02
N PRO A 24 -18.91 -2.93 2.64
CA PRO A 24 -18.78 -3.11 4.07
C PRO A 24 -19.57 -2.09 4.88
N GLU A 25 -20.19 -2.54 5.97
CA GLU A 25 -20.77 -1.65 6.97
C GLU A 25 -19.68 -0.93 7.75
N VAL A 26 -19.90 0.36 8.00
CA VAL A 26 -18.93 1.22 8.71
C VAL A 26 -19.31 1.27 10.18
N GLY A 27 -18.44 0.74 11.02
CA GLY A 27 -18.52 0.85 12.47
C GLY A 27 -18.17 2.26 12.97
N ASP A 28 -18.34 2.46 14.28
CA ASP A 28 -18.20 3.77 14.90
C ASP A 28 -16.80 4.39 14.78
N GLU A 29 -15.76 3.56 14.74
CA GLU A 29 -14.33 3.96 14.67
C GLU A 29 -13.72 3.73 13.28
N ASP A 30 -14.53 3.30 12.29
CA ASP A 30 -14.05 2.83 11.00
C ASP A 30 -14.14 3.93 9.94
N VAL A 31 -13.35 3.76 8.88
CA VAL A 31 -13.42 4.56 7.66
C VAL A 31 -13.62 3.65 6.47
N LEU A 32 -14.58 3.97 5.61
CA LEU A 32 -14.75 3.33 4.31
C LEU A 32 -14.11 4.20 3.24
N VAL A 33 -13.26 3.58 2.45
CA VAL A 33 -12.63 4.24 1.30
C VAL A 33 -13.07 3.58 0.00
N GLU A 34 -13.27 4.40 -1.02
CA GLU A 34 -13.41 3.99 -2.41
C GLU A 34 -12.04 4.00 -3.07
N ASN A 35 -11.69 2.90 -3.72
CA ASN A 35 -10.39 2.73 -4.34
C ASN A 35 -10.32 3.49 -5.67
N ILE A 36 -9.30 4.29 -5.87
CA ILE A 36 -9.10 5.07 -7.10
C ILE A 36 -8.19 4.31 -8.07
N TYR A 37 -7.02 3.88 -7.56
CA TYR A 37 -6.03 3.11 -8.30
C TYR A 37 -5.37 2.07 -7.41
N SER A 38 -5.05 0.93 -8.01
CA SER A 38 -4.20 -0.09 -7.41
C SER A 38 -3.06 -0.45 -8.34
N SER A 39 -1.92 -0.78 -7.78
CA SER A 39 -0.81 -1.41 -8.50
C SER A 39 -0.67 -2.88 -8.13
N ILE A 40 -0.01 -3.64 -9.00
CA ILE A 40 0.26 -5.06 -8.79
C ILE A 40 1.69 -5.19 -8.30
N CYS A 41 1.86 -5.70 -7.08
CA CYS A 41 3.15 -5.97 -6.48
C CYS A 41 3.74 -7.30 -7.00
N GLY A 42 5.07 -7.41 -7.01
CA GLY A 42 5.74 -8.68 -7.26
C GLY A 42 5.34 -9.78 -6.27
N THR A 43 4.94 -9.42 -5.04
CA THR A 43 4.40 -10.37 -4.06
C THR A 43 3.02 -10.91 -4.45
N ASP A 44 2.17 -10.11 -5.09
CA ASP A 44 0.88 -10.56 -5.64
C ASP A 44 1.11 -11.58 -6.76
N VAL A 45 2.07 -11.29 -7.65
CA VAL A 45 2.49 -12.20 -8.73
C VAL A 45 3.04 -13.51 -8.15
N SER A 46 3.89 -13.43 -7.12
CA SER A 46 4.44 -14.62 -6.46
C SER A 46 3.35 -15.49 -5.83
N VAL A 47 2.38 -14.86 -5.14
CA VAL A 47 1.24 -15.58 -4.56
C VAL A 47 0.38 -16.21 -5.65
N TYR A 48 0.14 -15.50 -6.75
CA TYR A 48 -0.64 -16.02 -7.87
C TYR A 48 -0.04 -17.31 -8.43
N PHE A 49 1.26 -17.31 -8.74
CA PHE A 49 1.90 -18.48 -9.36
C PHE A 49 2.32 -19.58 -8.40
N HIS A 50 2.66 -19.25 -7.15
CA HIS A 50 3.27 -20.20 -6.21
C HIS A 50 2.40 -20.50 -4.99
N GLY A 51 1.31 -19.79 -4.80
CA GLY A 51 0.38 -20.01 -3.70
C GLY A 51 0.64 -19.12 -2.46
N PRO A 52 -0.27 -19.17 -1.48
CA PRO A 52 -0.17 -18.39 -0.24
C PRO A 52 1.08 -18.79 0.55
N GLY A 53 1.72 -17.82 1.21
CA GLY A 53 2.94 -18.02 2.01
C GLY A 53 4.24 -17.66 1.28
N THR A 54 4.19 -17.32 0.00
CA THR A 54 5.38 -16.94 -0.79
C THR A 54 5.63 -15.43 -0.85
N GLY A 55 4.74 -14.63 -0.31
CA GLY A 55 4.84 -13.18 -0.32
C GLY A 55 4.23 -12.58 0.94
N HIS A 56 3.08 -11.92 0.82
CA HIS A 56 2.32 -11.40 1.94
C HIS A 56 1.18 -12.37 2.35
N LYS A 57 0.52 -12.07 3.46
CA LYS A 57 -0.63 -12.85 3.92
C LYS A 57 -1.78 -12.72 2.92
N VAL A 58 -2.30 -13.86 2.46
CA VAL A 58 -3.45 -13.95 1.56
C VAL A 58 -4.45 -14.94 2.14
N THR A 59 -5.72 -14.57 2.10
CA THR A 59 -6.82 -15.46 2.48
C THR A 59 -7.39 -16.09 1.21
N VAL A 60 -7.38 -17.41 1.14
CA VAL A 60 -8.03 -18.14 0.04
C VAL A 60 -9.54 -17.92 0.13
N GLY A 61 -10.17 -17.52 -0.96
CA GLY A 61 -11.54 -17.07 -1.01
C GLY A 61 -11.76 -15.62 -0.57
N GLY A 62 -10.68 -14.92 -0.17
CA GLY A 62 -10.70 -13.53 0.28
C GLY A 62 -10.30 -12.52 -0.79
N GLU A 63 -10.47 -11.25 -0.46
CA GLU A 63 -10.03 -10.13 -1.30
C GLU A 63 -8.51 -10.03 -1.33
N PHE A 64 -7.97 -9.45 -2.40
CA PHE A 64 -6.56 -9.51 -2.74
C PHE A 64 -6.00 -8.11 -3.06
N GLY A 65 -4.66 -7.95 -3.04
CA GLY A 65 -3.99 -6.68 -3.33
C GLY A 65 -3.72 -5.81 -2.09
N HIS A 66 -2.72 -4.92 -2.17
CA HIS A 66 -2.28 -4.13 -1.02
C HIS A 66 -1.66 -2.77 -1.38
N GLU A 67 -1.45 -2.46 -2.63
CA GLU A 67 -0.91 -1.16 -3.10
C GLU A 67 -2.05 -0.33 -3.68
N THR A 68 -2.51 0.69 -2.97
CA THR A 68 -3.69 1.46 -3.40
C THR A 68 -3.57 2.94 -3.03
N VAL A 69 -4.30 3.77 -3.77
CA VAL A 69 -4.73 5.11 -3.37
C VAL A 69 -6.25 5.17 -3.43
N SER A 70 -6.84 5.78 -2.44
CA SER A 70 -8.28 5.73 -2.22
C SER A 70 -8.83 7.09 -1.80
N ARG A 71 -10.16 7.23 -1.86
CA ARG A 71 -10.91 8.40 -1.38
C ARG A 71 -11.85 7.99 -0.26
N ILE A 72 -11.90 8.76 0.81
CA ILE A 72 -12.84 8.51 1.91
C ILE A 72 -14.26 8.81 1.44
N VAL A 73 -15.14 7.82 1.57
CA VAL A 73 -16.58 7.94 1.21
C VAL A 73 -17.49 7.90 2.42
N LYS A 74 -17.03 7.33 3.54
CA LYS A 74 -17.81 7.31 4.78
C LYS A 74 -16.87 7.20 5.99
N VAL A 75 -17.23 7.90 7.07
CA VAL A 75 -16.52 7.86 8.36
C VAL A 75 -17.47 7.43 9.46
N GLY A 76 -16.95 6.68 10.43
CA GLY A 76 -17.66 6.31 11.64
C GLY A 76 -17.96 7.53 12.53
N LYS A 77 -18.96 7.45 13.38
CA LYS A 77 -19.42 8.59 14.18
C LYS A 77 -18.39 9.14 15.18
N ASN A 78 -17.44 8.32 15.61
CA ASN A 78 -16.38 8.70 16.54
C ASN A 78 -15.07 9.10 15.82
N VAL A 79 -15.03 9.01 14.50
CA VAL A 79 -13.86 9.37 13.69
C VAL A 79 -13.88 10.87 13.44
N THR A 80 -12.96 11.61 14.06
CA THR A 80 -12.85 13.06 13.98
C THR A 80 -11.69 13.54 13.12
N ASP A 81 -10.72 12.67 12.84
CA ASP A 81 -9.46 13.03 12.16
C ASP A 81 -9.57 13.05 10.64
N PHE A 82 -10.68 12.54 10.08
CA PHE A 82 -10.86 12.39 8.64
C PHE A 82 -12.16 13.01 8.16
N THR A 83 -12.15 13.45 6.90
CA THR A 83 -13.33 13.98 6.22
C THR A 83 -13.64 13.20 4.96
N VAL A 84 -14.95 13.09 4.64
CA VAL A 84 -15.38 12.50 3.37
C VAL A 84 -14.84 13.34 2.21
N GLY A 85 -14.35 12.66 1.19
CA GLY A 85 -13.72 13.27 0.02
C GLY A 85 -12.19 13.37 0.12
N GLU A 86 -11.59 13.20 1.29
CA GLU A 86 -10.14 13.23 1.47
C GLU A 86 -9.47 12.06 0.72
N ARG A 87 -8.37 12.36 0.00
CA ARG A 87 -7.52 11.36 -0.64
C ARG A 87 -6.55 10.76 0.36
N VAL A 88 -6.50 9.43 0.41
CA VAL A 88 -5.69 8.71 1.40
C VAL A 88 -4.96 7.51 0.80
N TYR A 89 -3.86 7.18 1.44
CA TYR A 89 -3.13 5.95 1.26
C TYR A 89 -3.38 5.03 2.47
N PRO A 90 -4.07 3.89 2.30
CA PRO A 90 -4.19 2.88 3.33
C PRO A 90 -2.87 2.12 3.50
N TYR A 91 -2.31 2.16 4.70
CA TYR A 91 -1.05 1.45 4.98
C TYR A 91 -1.32 -0.02 5.30
N PRO A 92 -0.92 -0.97 4.45
CA PRO A 92 -1.37 -2.37 4.52
C PRO A 92 -1.13 -3.05 5.85
N ARG A 93 -0.10 -2.66 6.58
CA ARG A 93 0.26 -3.27 7.86
C ARG A 93 -0.73 -2.95 8.98
N PHE A 94 -1.34 -1.77 8.95
CA PHE A 94 -2.22 -1.29 10.02
C PHE A 94 -3.64 -0.99 9.55
N ALA A 95 -3.88 -1.01 8.25
CA ALA A 95 -5.20 -0.83 7.66
C ALA A 95 -5.96 -2.16 7.47
N THR A 96 -5.31 -3.28 7.76
CA THR A 96 -5.92 -4.62 7.66
C THR A 96 -7.01 -4.80 8.69
N GLY A 97 -8.18 -5.20 8.23
CA GLY A 97 -9.35 -5.48 9.05
C GLY A 97 -9.61 -6.96 9.27
N ASP A 98 -10.79 -7.41 8.84
CA ASP A 98 -11.17 -8.81 8.92
C ASP A 98 -10.29 -9.69 8.04
N THR A 99 -9.41 -10.46 8.67
CA THR A 99 -8.49 -11.37 7.96
C THR A 99 -9.20 -12.54 7.27
N LYS A 100 -10.48 -12.80 7.57
CA LYS A 100 -11.29 -13.75 6.83
C LYS A 100 -11.75 -13.16 5.49
N ARG A 101 -11.91 -11.84 5.44
CA ARG A 101 -12.29 -11.11 4.23
C ARG A 101 -11.08 -10.90 3.31
N ALA A 102 -9.96 -10.43 3.86
CA ALA A 102 -8.72 -10.18 3.11
C ALA A 102 -7.50 -10.47 3.97
N GLY A 103 -6.46 -11.05 3.41
CA GLY A 103 -5.20 -11.29 4.13
C GLY A 103 -4.44 -10.00 4.44
N THR A 104 -4.68 -8.94 3.63
CA THR A 104 -4.20 -7.57 3.81
C THR A 104 -5.39 -6.61 3.79
N ILE A 105 -5.40 -5.62 2.91
CA ILE A 105 -6.47 -4.62 2.82
C ILE A 105 -7.51 -4.94 1.74
N GLY A 106 -7.24 -5.88 0.84
CA GLY A 106 -8.11 -6.15 -0.30
C GLY A 106 -8.05 -5.06 -1.38
N GLY A 107 -6.83 -4.64 -1.73
CA GLY A 107 -6.57 -3.48 -2.61
C GLY A 107 -7.12 -3.59 -4.03
N PHE A 108 -7.55 -4.78 -4.49
CA PHE A 108 -8.21 -4.95 -5.79
C PHE A 108 -9.75 -4.93 -5.69
N SER A 109 -10.29 -4.35 -4.61
CA SER A 109 -11.72 -4.12 -4.42
C SER A 109 -12.06 -2.64 -4.57
N GLU A 110 -13.27 -2.35 -5.03
CA GLU A 110 -13.74 -0.95 -5.16
C GLU A 110 -13.86 -0.25 -3.80
N TYR A 111 -14.26 -0.99 -2.76
CA TYR A 111 -14.42 -0.43 -1.42
C TYR A 111 -13.59 -1.21 -0.40
N ILE A 112 -12.88 -0.48 0.44
CA ILE A 112 -12.02 -1.02 1.47
C ILE A 112 -12.45 -0.44 2.81
N LEU A 113 -12.74 -1.30 3.79
CA LEU A 113 -13.01 -0.89 5.17
C LEU A 113 -11.71 -0.83 5.96
N ILE A 114 -11.43 0.32 6.54
CA ILE A 114 -10.28 0.54 7.42
C ILE A 114 -10.77 0.55 8.86
N PRO A 115 -10.54 -0.51 9.63
CA PRO A 115 -11.03 -0.59 11.00
C PRO A 115 -10.20 0.29 11.93
N ASN A 116 -10.84 0.89 12.93
CA ASN A 116 -10.21 1.72 13.93
C ASN A 116 -9.23 2.73 13.31
N ALA A 117 -9.69 3.47 12.30
CA ALA A 117 -8.86 4.31 11.46
C ALA A 117 -8.13 5.40 12.26
N LYS A 118 -6.82 5.53 12.04
CA LYS A 118 -5.97 6.54 12.70
C LYS A 118 -5.07 7.23 11.69
N ARG A 119 -5.05 8.56 11.73
CA ARG A 119 -4.18 9.39 10.89
C ARG A 119 -2.71 9.10 11.19
N ASN A 120 -1.91 9.06 10.14
CA ASN A 120 -0.47 8.75 10.20
C ASN A 120 -0.14 7.37 10.83
N HIS A 121 -1.11 6.47 10.82
CA HIS A 121 -0.94 5.10 11.28
C HIS A 121 -1.54 4.10 10.27
N SER A 122 -2.86 4.02 10.20
CA SER A 122 -3.56 3.16 9.22
C SER A 122 -3.89 3.88 7.91
N LEU A 123 -4.10 5.21 7.96
CA LEU A 123 -4.36 6.06 6.82
C LEU A 123 -3.44 7.27 6.81
N TYR A 124 -2.91 7.59 5.63
CA TYR A 124 -2.08 8.77 5.37
C TYR A 124 -2.74 9.63 4.30
N SER A 125 -2.81 10.92 4.53
CA SER A 125 -3.28 11.89 3.52
C SER A 125 -2.34 11.93 2.33
N VAL A 126 -2.89 11.99 1.14
CA VAL A 126 -2.13 12.13 -0.11
C VAL A 126 -2.22 13.57 -0.59
N ASP A 127 -1.06 14.20 -0.80
CA ASP A 127 -0.95 15.58 -1.29
C ASP A 127 -1.59 15.69 -2.68
N GLU A 128 -2.41 16.72 -2.90
CA GLU A 128 -3.14 16.95 -4.15
C GLU A 128 -2.22 17.16 -5.38
N ARG A 129 -0.95 17.53 -5.16
CA ARG A 129 0.06 17.65 -6.21
C ARG A 129 0.51 16.30 -6.78
N ILE A 130 0.28 15.20 -6.07
CA ILE A 130 0.62 13.84 -6.50
C ILE A 130 -0.57 13.32 -7.31
N SER A 131 -0.35 12.93 -8.56
CA SER A 131 -1.41 12.29 -9.37
C SER A 131 -1.82 10.94 -8.78
N ASP A 132 -3.06 10.52 -9.04
CA ASP A 132 -3.57 9.24 -8.53
C ASP A 132 -2.71 8.04 -8.98
N ARG A 133 -2.21 8.07 -10.23
CA ARG A 133 -1.29 7.05 -10.76
C ARG A 133 0.01 6.96 -9.98
N LEU A 134 0.59 8.11 -9.59
CA LEU A 134 1.80 8.12 -8.76
C LEU A 134 1.48 7.76 -7.32
N ALA A 135 0.32 8.16 -6.81
CA ALA A 135 -0.10 7.86 -5.46
C ALA A 135 -0.31 6.36 -5.22
N SER A 136 -0.72 5.58 -6.23
CA SER A 136 -0.80 4.12 -6.12
C SER A 136 0.56 3.45 -5.88
N LEU A 137 1.66 4.15 -6.17
CA LEU A 137 3.03 3.67 -5.94
C LEU A 137 3.61 4.10 -4.58
N ILE A 138 2.83 4.74 -3.70
CA ILE A 138 3.32 5.18 -2.38
C ILE A 138 3.84 4.00 -1.57
N GLU A 139 3.13 2.86 -1.58
CA GLU A 139 3.55 1.67 -0.85
C GLU A 139 4.93 1.18 -1.31
N PRO A 140 5.15 0.79 -2.59
CA PRO A 140 6.47 0.33 -3.04
C PRO A 140 7.54 1.42 -2.91
N PHE A 141 7.19 2.70 -3.05
CA PHE A 141 8.12 3.79 -2.82
C PHE A 141 8.61 3.83 -1.37
N THR A 142 7.72 3.60 -0.38
CA THR A 142 8.12 3.54 1.04
C THR A 142 9.06 2.37 1.32
N VAL A 143 8.91 1.23 0.62
CA VAL A 143 9.81 0.08 0.71
C VAL A 143 11.21 0.47 0.20
N GLY A 144 11.31 1.12 -0.95
CA GLY A 144 12.57 1.64 -1.48
C GLY A 144 13.23 2.68 -0.56
N CYS A 145 12.47 3.62 -0.01
CA CYS A 145 12.94 4.58 0.98
C CYS A 145 13.49 3.89 2.23
N ARG A 146 12.80 2.86 2.71
CA ARG A 146 13.27 2.07 3.86
C ARG A 146 14.56 1.33 3.57
N ALA A 147 14.70 0.76 2.37
CA ALA A 147 15.94 0.10 1.92
C ALA A 147 17.10 1.09 1.92
N ALA A 148 16.92 2.28 1.32
CA ALA A 148 17.91 3.34 1.31
C ALA A 148 18.32 3.77 2.73
N ARG A 149 17.35 4.02 3.61
CA ARG A 149 17.63 4.39 5.02
C ARG A 149 18.40 3.32 5.79
N ARG A 150 18.14 2.05 5.53
CA ARG A 150 18.87 0.94 6.15
C ARG A 150 20.26 0.72 5.57
N GLY A 151 20.46 1.03 4.29
CA GLY A 151 21.74 0.93 3.62
C GLY A 151 22.70 2.06 3.97
N MET A 152 22.21 3.17 4.53
CA MET A 152 23.07 4.27 4.95
C MET A 152 23.76 3.97 6.28
N ILE A 153 25.08 4.14 6.30
CA ILE A 153 25.89 3.93 7.49
C ILE A 153 25.97 5.26 8.26
N PRO A 154 25.62 5.31 9.55
CA PRO A 154 25.76 6.52 10.37
C PRO A 154 27.22 6.93 10.52
N ASP A 155 27.52 8.22 10.46
CA ASP A 155 28.86 8.79 10.63
C ASP A 155 29.22 9.13 12.09
N GLY A 156 28.35 8.79 13.02
CA GLY A 156 28.49 9.06 14.45
C GLY A 156 28.14 10.51 14.87
N LYS A 157 28.16 11.46 13.95
CA LYS A 157 27.80 12.88 14.18
C LYS A 157 26.46 13.24 13.53
N ASN A 158 26.25 12.77 12.32
CA ASN A 158 25.00 12.88 11.60
C ASN A 158 24.36 11.52 11.47
N LYS A 159 23.05 11.48 11.50
CA LYS A 159 22.29 10.25 11.40
C LYS A 159 22.48 9.54 10.04
N TYR A 160 22.95 10.27 9.04
CA TYR A 160 23.16 9.80 7.67
C TYR A 160 24.43 10.41 7.09
N ILE A 161 25.23 9.62 6.39
CA ILE A 161 26.45 10.09 5.72
C ILE A 161 26.06 10.71 4.38
N SER A 162 26.25 12.00 4.24
CA SER A 162 26.27 12.68 2.95
C SER A 162 27.58 12.42 2.24
N GLY A 163 27.57 12.39 0.91
CA GLY A 163 28.79 12.30 0.10
C GLY A 163 29.30 10.90 -0.23
N GLN A 164 28.63 9.84 0.24
CA GLN A 164 28.92 8.46 -0.16
C GLN A 164 28.33 8.11 -1.53
N ASN A 165 28.76 6.98 -2.07
CA ASN A 165 28.20 6.40 -3.30
C ASN A 165 27.35 5.18 -2.96
N ALA A 166 26.30 4.95 -3.74
CA ALA A 166 25.45 3.77 -3.65
C ALA A 166 25.41 3.03 -4.99
N VAL A 167 25.36 1.72 -4.93
CA VAL A 167 25.09 0.84 -6.07
C VAL A 167 23.85 0.03 -5.75
N ILE A 168 22.91 -0.01 -6.69
CA ILE A 168 21.64 -0.72 -6.58
C ILE A 168 21.60 -1.75 -7.70
N PHE A 169 21.36 -3.00 -7.35
CA PHE A 169 21.12 -4.06 -8.31
C PHE A 169 19.62 -4.27 -8.48
N GLY A 170 19.13 -4.13 -9.71
CA GLY A 170 17.73 -4.16 -10.11
C GLY A 170 17.14 -2.77 -10.35
N SER A 171 16.63 -2.53 -11.56
CA SER A 171 15.99 -1.28 -11.99
C SER A 171 14.46 -1.30 -11.91
N GLY A 172 13.87 -2.26 -11.22
CA GLY A 172 12.44 -2.34 -10.95
C GLY A 172 11.96 -1.22 -10.02
N THR A 173 10.67 -1.20 -9.72
CA THR A 173 10.00 -0.15 -8.93
C THR A 173 10.72 0.13 -7.60
N ILE A 174 11.13 -0.91 -6.87
CA ILE A 174 11.83 -0.76 -5.58
C ILE A 174 13.22 -0.19 -5.76
N GLY A 175 13.98 -0.66 -6.77
CA GLY A 175 15.33 -0.15 -7.05
C GLY A 175 15.32 1.32 -7.44
N ILE A 176 14.40 1.74 -8.29
CA ILE A 176 14.22 3.15 -8.68
C ILE A 176 13.79 3.99 -7.46
N ALA A 177 12.86 3.52 -6.64
CA ALA A 177 12.44 4.20 -5.42
C ALA A 177 13.63 4.36 -4.43
N ALA A 178 14.46 3.33 -4.28
CA ALA A 178 15.66 3.40 -3.46
C ALA A 178 16.67 4.40 -4.02
N ALA A 179 16.85 4.46 -5.36
CA ALA A 179 17.75 5.42 -6.00
C ALA A 179 17.33 6.86 -5.74
N VAL A 180 16.03 7.17 -5.91
CA VAL A 180 15.48 8.50 -5.59
C VAL A 180 15.67 8.83 -4.12
N ALA A 181 15.41 7.87 -3.22
CA ALA A 181 15.60 8.07 -1.79
C ALA A 181 17.08 8.33 -1.42
N PHE A 182 18.02 7.59 -1.98
CA PHE A 182 19.45 7.81 -1.76
C PHE A 182 19.89 9.20 -2.23
N GLN A 183 19.42 9.67 -3.39
CA GLN A 183 19.69 11.03 -3.85
C GLN A 183 19.10 12.07 -2.90
N TYR A 184 17.85 11.90 -2.46
CA TYR A 184 17.18 12.78 -1.50
C TYR A 184 17.94 12.85 -0.17
N PHE A 185 18.50 11.74 0.28
CA PHE A 185 19.31 11.68 1.52
C PHE A 185 20.76 12.18 1.35
N GLY A 186 21.15 12.66 0.18
CA GLY A 186 22.42 13.32 -0.06
C GLY A 186 23.57 12.40 -0.48
N MET A 187 23.29 11.21 -1.03
CA MET A 187 24.33 10.39 -1.66
C MET A 187 24.95 11.14 -2.85
N LYS A 188 26.28 11.12 -2.93
CA LYS A 188 27.04 11.82 -3.97
C LYS A 188 26.81 11.21 -5.36
N LYS A 189 26.78 9.90 -5.44
CA LYS A 189 26.54 9.15 -6.67
C LYS A 189 25.68 7.94 -6.39
N VAL A 190 24.65 7.74 -7.19
CA VAL A 190 23.80 6.54 -7.15
C VAL A 190 23.86 5.90 -8.53
N MET A 191 24.27 4.63 -8.56
CA MET A 191 24.31 3.81 -9.76
C MET A 191 23.26 2.72 -9.64
N VAL A 192 22.52 2.48 -10.71
CA VAL A 192 21.56 1.38 -10.82
C VAL A 192 22.06 0.46 -11.92
N CYS A 193 22.13 -0.82 -11.64
CA CYS A 193 22.53 -1.88 -12.56
C CYS A 193 21.38 -2.88 -12.66
N ASP A 194 21.09 -3.36 -13.88
CA ASP A 194 20.06 -4.38 -14.14
C ASP A 194 20.66 -5.56 -14.91
#